data_8c6b9ecc690f0c29ab7c69a4b1ef4948
#
_entry.id   8c6b9ecc690f0c29ab7c69a4b1ef4948
#
_cell.length_a   1.000
_cell.length_b   1.000
_cell.length_c   1.000
_cell.angle_alpha   90.00
_cell.angle_beta   90.00
_cell.angle_gamma   90.00
#
_symmetry.space_group_name_H-M   'P 1'
#
loop_
_entity.id
_entity.type
_entity.pdbx_description
1 polymer ?
#
loop_
_entity_poly.entity_id
_entity_poly.type
_entity_poly.pdbx_seq_one_letter_code
_entity_poly.pdbx_strand_id
1 'polypeptide(L)'
;MKTQTSSIRVLLADDHAVVRAGIRQFLEQAENIQVIAEADDGEMAKTLIAEHQPDVAILDIQMPKATGIEVTRWVRANQREVGVLVLTAYDDAPYVTAVLQAGANGYVLKTAAPREIIRAVRDVHTGNSALDANLL
;
A
#
# COMPACT_ATOMS: atom_id res chain seq x y z
N MET A 1 -33.63 1.59 -4.11
CA MET A 1 -32.41 1.18 -4.74
C MET A 1 -31.31 1.02 -3.72
N LYS A 2 -30.58 -0.02 -3.89
CA LYS A 2 -29.49 -0.30 -2.98
C LYS A 2 -28.34 0.68 -3.18
N THR A 3 -27.84 1.24 -2.09
CA THR A 3 -26.64 2.06 -2.18
C THR A 3 -25.44 1.16 -2.38
N GLN A 4 -24.73 1.41 -3.47
CA GLN A 4 -23.51 0.68 -3.73
C GLN A 4 -22.41 1.23 -2.86
N THR A 5 -21.84 0.38 -2.04
CA THR A 5 -20.60 0.74 -1.39
C THR A 5 -19.49 0.57 -2.40
N SER A 6 -18.81 1.65 -2.72
CA SER A 6 -17.71 1.59 -3.67
C SER A 6 -16.59 0.74 -3.12
N SER A 7 -16.03 -0.11 -3.95
CA SER A 7 -14.84 -0.86 -3.58
C SER A 7 -13.65 0.08 -3.43
N ILE A 8 -12.78 -0.24 -2.49
CA ILE A 8 -11.49 0.43 -2.38
C ILE A 8 -10.61 -0.15 -3.48
N ARG A 9 -10.17 0.71 -4.38
CA ARG A 9 -9.35 0.29 -5.52
C ARG A 9 -7.89 0.32 -5.10
N VAL A 10 -7.24 -0.83 -5.16
CA VAL A 10 -5.90 -1.01 -4.60
C VAL A 10 -4.90 -1.38 -5.70
N LEU A 11 -3.76 -0.69 -5.72
CA LEU A 11 -2.59 -1.15 -6.45
C LEU A 11 -1.67 -1.86 -5.46
N LEU A 12 -1.14 -3.02 -5.84
CA LEU A 12 -0.25 -3.79 -4.99
C LEU A 12 1.11 -3.94 -5.69
N ALA A 13 2.16 -3.41 -5.06
CA ALA A 13 3.51 -3.47 -5.61
C ALA A 13 4.43 -4.23 -4.66
N ASP A 14 5.01 -5.33 -5.14
CA ASP A 14 5.93 -6.17 -4.38
C ASP A 14 6.69 -7.02 -5.41
N ASP A 15 8.01 -7.08 -5.29
CA ASP A 15 8.80 -7.86 -6.23
C ASP A 15 8.84 -9.36 -5.92
N HIS A 16 8.27 -9.78 -4.79
CA HIS A 16 8.18 -11.18 -4.43
C HIS A 16 6.84 -11.75 -4.90
N ALA A 17 6.86 -12.46 -6.01
CA ALA A 17 5.62 -12.92 -6.66
C ALA A 17 4.73 -13.76 -5.74
N VAL A 18 5.33 -14.64 -4.93
CA VAL A 18 4.54 -15.50 -4.03
C VAL A 18 3.88 -14.68 -2.92
N VAL A 19 4.62 -13.75 -2.33
CA VAL A 19 4.07 -12.87 -1.29
C VAL A 19 2.97 -12.00 -1.88
N ARG A 20 3.21 -11.43 -3.06
CA ARG A 20 2.22 -10.59 -3.73
C ARG A 20 0.94 -11.36 -4.02
N ALA A 21 1.07 -12.59 -4.53
CA ALA A 21 -0.10 -13.42 -4.81
C ALA A 21 -0.91 -13.72 -3.56
N GLY A 22 -0.23 -13.98 -2.44
CA GLY A 22 -0.92 -14.25 -1.17
C GLY A 22 -1.66 -13.03 -0.66
N ILE A 23 -1.02 -11.86 -0.71
CA ILE A 23 -1.65 -10.63 -0.27
C ILE A 23 -2.85 -10.30 -1.14
N ARG A 24 -2.69 -10.41 -2.45
CA ARG A 24 -3.80 -10.19 -3.36
C ARG A 24 -4.98 -11.08 -3.02
N GLN A 25 -4.72 -12.34 -2.77
CA GLN A 25 -5.79 -13.31 -2.51
C GLN A 25 -6.63 -12.90 -1.30
N PHE A 26 -5.99 -12.58 -0.18
CA PHE A 26 -6.79 -12.24 1.00
C PHE A 26 -7.42 -10.85 0.89
N LEU A 27 -6.81 -9.93 0.17
CA LEU A 27 -7.43 -8.62 -0.06
C LEU A 27 -8.71 -8.77 -0.88
N GLU A 28 -8.68 -9.61 -1.91
CA GLU A 28 -9.87 -9.79 -2.75
C GLU A 28 -10.96 -10.59 -2.09
N GLN A 29 -10.65 -11.33 -1.04
CA GLN A 29 -11.67 -11.98 -0.25
C GLN A 29 -12.33 -11.03 0.74
N ALA A 30 -11.70 -9.89 1.01
CA ALA A 30 -12.27 -8.90 1.92
C ALA A 30 -13.38 -8.13 1.22
N GLU A 31 -14.39 -7.74 1.99
CA GLU A 31 -15.49 -6.97 1.46
C GLU A 31 -15.03 -5.61 0.98
N ASN A 32 -15.46 -5.23 -0.20
CA ASN A 32 -15.25 -3.89 -0.75
C ASN A 32 -13.79 -3.51 -0.96
N ILE A 33 -12.95 -4.48 -1.28
CA ILE A 33 -11.56 -4.23 -1.70
C ILE A 33 -11.34 -4.94 -3.03
N GLN A 34 -10.78 -4.19 -3.98
CA GLN A 34 -10.49 -4.72 -5.31
C GLN A 34 -9.05 -4.38 -5.68
N VAL A 35 -8.25 -5.38 -6.00
CA VAL A 35 -6.89 -5.17 -6.49
C VAL A 35 -6.97 -4.92 -7.99
N ILE A 36 -6.74 -3.68 -8.40
CA ILE A 36 -6.93 -3.29 -9.80
C ILE A 36 -5.66 -3.41 -10.63
N ALA A 37 -4.51 -3.47 -9.98
CA ALA A 37 -3.24 -3.59 -10.69
C ALA A 37 -2.17 -4.11 -9.76
N GLU A 38 -1.16 -4.75 -10.33
CA GLU A 38 0.00 -5.25 -9.59
C GLU A 38 1.26 -4.80 -10.28
N ALA A 39 2.28 -4.51 -9.49
CA ALA A 39 3.59 -4.14 -9.99
C ALA A 39 4.67 -4.96 -9.31
N ASP A 40 5.73 -5.28 -10.03
CA ASP A 40 6.87 -6.01 -9.46
C ASP A 40 8.11 -5.14 -9.30
N ASP A 41 8.02 -3.85 -9.63
CA ASP A 41 9.08 -2.90 -9.37
C ASP A 41 8.50 -1.51 -9.19
N GLY A 42 9.33 -0.59 -8.73
CA GLY A 42 8.87 0.76 -8.39
C GLY A 42 8.52 1.61 -9.59
N GLU A 43 9.21 1.43 -10.72
CA GLU A 43 8.87 2.21 -11.91
C GLU A 43 7.54 1.78 -12.49
N MET A 44 7.28 0.48 -12.51
CA MET A 44 5.98 -0.02 -12.93
C MET A 44 4.89 0.49 -12.00
N ALA A 45 5.17 0.53 -10.68
CA ALA A 45 4.21 1.04 -9.71
C ALA A 45 3.83 2.48 -10.03
N LYS A 46 4.81 3.34 -10.32
CA LYS A 46 4.53 4.74 -10.68
C LYS A 46 3.64 4.83 -11.92
N THR A 47 3.98 4.06 -12.95
CA THR A 47 3.22 4.05 -14.20
C THR A 47 1.77 3.65 -13.96
N LEU A 48 1.56 2.58 -13.21
CA LEU A 48 0.21 2.08 -12.95
C LEU A 48 -0.58 3.00 -12.01
N ILE A 49 0.09 3.65 -11.07
CA ILE A 49 -0.57 4.64 -10.22
C ILE A 49 -1.08 5.81 -11.05
N ALA A 50 -0.24 6.31 -11.96
CA ALA A 50 -0.63 7.42 -12.83
C ALA A 50 -1.78 7.03 -13.74
N GLU A 51 -1.76 5.80 -14.24
CA GLU A 51 -2.77 5.30 -15.18
C GLU A 51 -4.11 5.04 -14.53
N HIS A 52 -4.11 4.38 -13.37
CA HIS A 52 -5.32 3.89 -12.74
C HIS A 52 -5.82 4.76 -11.60
N GLN A 53 -4.99 5.58 -11.03
CA GLN A 53 -5.34 6.45 -9.89
C GLN A 53 -6.07 5.66 -8.80
N PRO A 54 -5.40 4.67 -8.20
CA PRO A 54 -6.04 3.86 -7.17
C PRO A 54 -6.37 4.69 -5.94
N ASP A 55 -7.27 4.16 -5.11
CA ASP A 55 -7.55 4.80 -3.82
C ASP A 55 -6.40 4.60 -2.85
N VAL A 56 -5.79 3.41 -2.87
CA VAL A 56 -4.68 3.07 -1.99
C VAL A 56 -3.62 2.33 -2.80
N ALA A 57 -2.37 2.76 -2.67
CA ALA A 57 -1.23 2.05 -3.22
C ALA A 57 -0.52 1.35 -2.07
N ILE A 58 -0.41 0.03 -2.15
CA ILE A 58 0.33 -0.78 -1.19
C ILE A 58 1.70 -1.03 -1.80
N LEU A 59 2.74 -0.57 -1.14
CA LEU A 59 4.09 -0.57 -1.68
C LEU A 59 5.05 -1.28 -0.74
N ASP A 60 5.78 -2.27 -1.26
CA ASP A 60 6.90 -2.84 -0.53
C ASP A 60 8.03 -1.81 -0.50
N ILE A 61 8.76 -1.73 0.61
CA ILE A 61 9.91 -0.84 0.72
C ILE A 61 10.99 -1.20 -0.28
N GLN A 62 11.31 -2.48 -0.38
CA GLN A 62 12.45 -2.92 -1.17
C GLN A 62 12.00 -3.48 -2.51
N MET A 63 12.13 -2.65 -3.53
CA MET A 63 11.80 -3.05 -4.90
C MET A 63 12.90 -2.59 -5.84
N PRO A 64 13.13 -3.31 -6.94
CA PRO A 64 14.05 -2.83 -7.97
C PRO A 64 13.55 -1.56 -8.62
N LYS A 65 14.46 -0.82 -9.21
CA LYS A 65 14.24 0.38 -10.03
C LYS A 65 13.81 1.60 -9.24
N ALA A 66 12.89 1.44 -8.28
CA ALA A 66 12.57 2.49 -7.33
C ALA A 66 12.04 1.83 -6.07
N THR A 67 12.47 2.31 -4.92
CA THR A 67 12.03 1.78 -3.64
C THR A 67 10.63 2.27 -3.30
N GLY A 68 9.99 1.63 -2.33
CA GLY A 68 8.69 2.09 -1.84
C GLY A 68 8.74 3.51 -1.30
N ILE A 69 9.87 3.90 -0.71
CA ILE A 69 10.05 5.27 -0.23
C ILE A 69 10.08 6.25 -1.40
N GLU A 70 10.83 5.91 -2.45
CA GLU A 70 10.91 6.77 -3.63
C GLU A 70 9.56 6.88 -4.34
N VAL A 71 8.83 5.77 -4.44
CA VAL A 71 7.49 5.80 -5.04
C VAL A 71 6.55 6.66 -4.19
N THR A 72 6.65 6.55 -2.86
CA THR A 72 5.82 7.37 -1.97
C THR A 72 6.08 8.85 -2.18
N ARG A 73 7.35 9.26 -2.28
CA ARG A 73 7.68 10.66 -2.56
C ARG A 73 7.10 11.13 -3.89
N TRP A 74 7.20 10.28 -4.89
CA TRP A 74 6.66 10.59 -6.21
C TRP A 74 5.13 10.75 -6.15
N VAL A 75 4.45 9.88 -5.41
CA VAL A 75 3.00 9.95 -5.24
C VAL A 75 2.61 11.28 -4.61
N ARG A 76 3.31 11.68 -3.56
CA ARG A 76 2.98 12.94 -2.88
C ARG A 76 3.22 14.16 -3.77
N ALA A 77 4.18 14.08 -4.67
CA ALA A 77 4.46 15.17 -5.59
C ALA A 77 3.48 15.22 -6.76
N ASN A 78 2.95 14.07 -7.20
CA ASN A 78 2.22 13.97 -8.46
C ASN A 78 0.77 13.49 -8.33
N GLN A 79 0.48 12.66 -7.33
CA GLN A 79 -0.84 12.04 -7.16
C GLN A 79 -1.27 12.14 -5.70
N ARG A 80 -1.53 13.37 -5.25
CA ARG A 80 -1.66 13.68 -3.82
C ARG A 80 -2.82 12.95 -3.14
N GLU A 81 -3.83 12.56 -3.90
CA GLU A 81 -5.03 11.95 -3.32
C GLU A 81 -4.90 10.44 -3.13
N VAL A 82 -3.87 9.83 -3.67
CA VAL A 82 -3.67 8.39 -3.51
C VAL A 82 -3.14 8.13 -2.09
N GLY A 83 -3.83 7.28 -1.35
CA GLY A 83 -3.32 6.85 -0.05
C GLY A 83 -2.17 5.88 -0.24
N VAL A 84 -1.18 5.95 0.62
CA VAL A 84 -0.01 5.07 0.52
C VAL A 84 0.13 4.27 1.81
N LEU A 85 0.13 2.94 1.65
CA LEU A 85 0.41 2.00 2.73
C LEU A 85 1.69 1.25 2.37
N VAL A 86 2.72 1.38 3.19
CA VAL A 86 3.99 0.73 2.94
C VAL A 86 4.08 -0.57 3.72
N LEU A 87 4.45 -1.64 3.01
CA LEU A 87 4.72 -2.93 3.62
C LEU A 87 6.22 -3.12 3.77
N THR A 88 6.64 -3.70 4.87
CA THR A 88 8.06 -3.95 5.08
C THR A 88 8.27 -5.27 5.80
N ALA A 89 9.41 -5.89 5.55
CA ALA A 89 9.85 -7.05 6.32
C ALA A 89 10.52 -6.62 7.63
N TYR A 90 10.74 -5.31 7.82
CA TYR A 90 11.54 -4.80 8.92
C TYR A 90 10.72 -3.91 9.83
N ASP A 91 10.92 -4.05 11.12
CA ASP A 91 10.32 -3.17 12.12
C ASP A 91 11.34 -2.15 12.64
N ASP A 92 12.28 -1.78 11.79
CA ASP A 92 13.39 -0.90 12.13
C ASP A 92 12.91 0.56 12.16
N ALA A 93 13.17 1.25 13.26
CA ALA A 93 12.74 2.63 13.43
C ALA A 93 13.21 3.57 12.32
N PRO A 94 14.45 3.47 11.80
CA PRO A 94 14.84 4.32 10.67
C PRO A 94 13.97 4.16 9.44
N TYR A 95 13.49 2.96 9.15
CA TYR A 95 12.58 2.75 8.04
C TYR A 95 11.23 3.40 8.29
N VAL A 96 10.71 3.27 9.51
CA VAL A 96 9.44 3.90 9.87
C VAL A 96 9.53 5.41 9.66
N THR A 97 10.60 6.02 10.18
CA THR A 97 10.80 7.45 10.04
C THR A 97 10.87 7.87 8.57
N ALA A 98 11.67 7.17 7.78
CA ALA A 98 11.84 7.50 6.36
C ALA A 98 10.52 7.39 5.58
N VAL A 99 9.73 6.36 5.86
CA VAL A 99 8.44 6.13 5.23
C VAL A 99 7.48 7.27 5.55
N LEU A 100 7.40 7.66 6.82
CA LEU A 100 6.51 8.73 7.24
C LEU A 100 6.94 10.08 6.69
N GLN A 101 8.25 10.35 6.66
CA GLN A 101 8.78 11.58 6.09
C GLN A 101 8.53 11.66 4.60
N ALA A 102 8.50 10.53 3.92
CA ALA A 102 8.19 10.49 2.49
C ALA A 102 6.71 10.80 2.22
N GLY A 103 5.87 10.73 3.22
CA GLY A 103 4.46 11.06 3.09
C GLY A 103 3.53 9.87 3.04
N ALA A 104 3.96 8.70 3.52
CA ALA A 104 3.08 7.54 3.60
C ALA A 104 1.99 7.77 4.65
N ASN A 105 0.83 7.23 4.39
CA ASN A 105 -0.31 7.30 5.31
C ASN A 105 -0.31 6.15 6.31
N GLY A 106 0.44 5.09 6.02
CA GLY A 106 0.50 3.95 6.91
C GLY A 106 1.72 3.09 6.65
N TYR A 107 2.00 2.20 7.58
CA TYR A 107 3.15 1.33 7.58
C TYR A 107 2.77 0.06 8.32
N VAL A 108 3.00 -1.09 7.73
CA VAL A 108 2.66 -2.36 8.34
C VAL A 108 3.67 -3.42 7.92
N LEU A 109 3.91 -4.39 8.80
CA LEU A 109 4.82 -5.49 8.49
C LEU A 109 4.18 -6.46 7.50
N LYS A 110 4.97 -6.97 6.58
CA LYS A 110 4.51 -7.99 5.62
C LYS A 110 4.05 -9.26 6.31
N THR A 111 4.57 -9.52 7.51
CA THR A 111 4.22 -10.70 8.29
C THR A 111 2.99 -10.48 9.18
N ALA A 112 2.40 -9.31 9.14
CA ALA A 112 1.19 -9.06 9.91
C ALA A 112 0.06 -9.97 9.44
N ALA A 113 -0.89 -10.26 10.33
CA ALA A 113 -2.02 -11.08 9.98
C ALA A 113 -2.83 -10.43 8.86
N PRO A 114 -3.43 -11.23 7.97
CA PRO A 114 -4.22 -10.66 6.87
C PRO A 114 -5.24 -9.61 7.31
N ARG A 115 -5.92 -9.83 8.44
CA ARG A 115 -6.90 -8.86 8.93
C ARG A 115 -6.28 -7.53 9.31
N GLU A 116 -5.01 -7.53 9.73
CA GLU A 116 -4.32 -6.30 10.06
C GLU A 116 -3.96 -5.49 8.82
N ILE A 117 -3.55 -6.17 7.77
CA ILE A 117 -3.26 -5.50 6.49
C ILE A 117 -4.55 -4.95 5.89
N ILE A 118 -5.62 -5.74 5.93
CA ILE A 118 -6.93 -5.29 5.44
C ILE A 118 -7.38 -4.05 6.20
N ARG A 119 -7.24 -4.08 7.53
CA ARG A 119 -7.61 -2.96 8.37
C ARG A 119 -6.80 -1.71 8.02
N ALA A 120 -5.49 -1.89 7.80
CA ALA A 120 -4.62 -0.79 7.44
C ALA A 120 -5.04 -0.17 6.10
N VAL A 121 -5.43 -0.98 5.13
CA VAL A 121 -5.94 -0.48 3.85
C VAL A 121 -7.18 0.38 4.08
N ARG A 122 -8.09 -0.09 4.90
CA ARG A 122 -9.33 0.66 5.19
C ARG A 122 -9.06 1.95 5.94
N ASP A 123 -8.12 1.91 6.89
CA ASP A 123 -7.74 3.11 7.64
C ASP A 123 -7.12 4.16 6.73
N VAL A 124 -6.22 3.74 5.84
CA VAL A 124 -5.62 4.66 4.88
C VAL A 124 -6.69 5.27 3.97
N HIS A 125 -7.62 4.46 3.52
CA HIS A 125 -8.68 4.91 2.63
C HIS A 125 -9.60 5.94 3.31
N THR A 126 -9.88 5.76 4.60
CA THR A 126 -10.75 6.69 5.33
C THR A 126 -10.02 7.93 5.83
N GLY A 127 -8.71 8.02 5.62
CA GLY A 127 -7.92 9.16 6.07
C GLY A 127 -7.32 9.00 7.46
N ASN A 128 -7.51 7.85 8.10
CA ASN A 128 -6.87 7.57 9.38
C ASN A 128 -5.45 7.06 9.15
N SER A 129 -4.58 7.32 10.12
CA SER A 129 -3.24 6.77 10.05
C SER A 129 -3.27 5.27 10.34
N ALA A 130 -2.55 4.50 9.52
CA ALA A 130 -2.44 3.06 9.70
C ALA A 130 -1.00 2.74 10.11
N LEU A 131 -0.73 2.83 11.41
CA LEU A 131 0.59 2.55 11.95
C LEU A 131 0.53 1.30 12.81
N ASP A 132 1.58 0.47 12.66
CA ASP A 132 1.70 -0.71 13.51
C ASP A 132 2.06 -0.25 14.92
N ALA A 133 1.24 -0.60 15.90
CA ALA A 133 1.43 -0.18 17.28
C ALA A 133 2.76 -0.66 17.86
N ASN A 134 3.27 -1.77 17.36
CA ASN A 134 4.55 -2.30 17.84
C ASN A 134 5.76 -1.51 17.35
N LEU A 135 5.56 -0.61 16.40
CA LEU A 135 6.64 0.19 15.84
C LEU A 135 6.69 1.59 16.43
N LEU A 136 5.76 1.93 17.27
CA LEU A 136 5.69 3.25 17.92
C LEU A 136 6.26 3.20 19.37
#